data_3ca2538caf4f5757b9340647be1150d8
#
_entry.id   3ca2538caf4f5757b9340647be1150d8
#
_cell.length_a   1.000
_cell.length_b   1.000
_cell.length_c   1.000
_cell.angle_alpha   90.00
_cell.angle_beta   90.00
_cell.angle_gamma   90.00
#
_symmetry.space_group_name_H-M   'P 1'
#
loop_
_entity.id
_entity.type
_entity.pdbx_description
1 polymer ?
#
loop_
_entity_poly.entity_id
_entity_poly.type
_entity_poly.pdbx_seq_one_letter_code
_entity_poly.pdbx_strand_id
1 'polypeptide(L)'
;MNRPTTLALSTMTLLCLGVVTFSPAFAQTAKELVGTWTLVSTETVRPDGSRAPTFGDNPKGIIVFTSDGRFIYLYSRGDLPKFASNNRTTATADENKAVVQGSIATFGTYSVAGKELSLKIEHSTFPNWIGADQKRTIAITGDELKWHNPAGSGGGVVELVLKRAPARSTN
;
A
#
# COMPACT_ATOMS: atom_id res chain seq x y z
N MET A 1 -60.86 14.92 61.73
CA MET A 1 -60.15 13.67 61.28
C MET A 1 -59.85 13.84 59.82
N ASN A 2 -58.66 14.41 59.49
CA ASN A 2 -58.25 14.66 58.11
C ASN A 2 -57.08 13.71 57.76
N ARG A 3 -57.26 12.89 56.75
CA ARG A 3 -56.19 12.07 56.15
C ARG A 3 -55.51 12.82 55.03
N PRO A 4 -54.19 12.87 55.00
CA PRO A 4 -53.49 13.40 53.83
C PRO A 4 -53.27 12.30 52.74
N THR A 5 -53.59 12.64 51.52
CA THR A 5 -53.40 11.83 50.33
C THR A 5 -51.95 12.03 49.83
N THR A 6 -51.16 10.94 49.89
CA THR A 6 -49.79 10.94 49.30
C THR A 6 -49.83 10.71 47.82
N LEU A 7 -49.35 11.68 47.05
CA LEU A 7 -49.15 11.60 45.63
C LEU A 7 -47.80 10.88 45.39
N ALA A 8 -47.81 9.71 44.77
CA ALA A 8 -46.61 9.01 44.35
C ALA A 8 -46.19 9.55 42.94
N LEU A 9 -45.07 10.22 42.91
CA LEU A 9 -44.43 10.69 41.66
C LEU A 9 -43.60 9.53 41.09
N SER A 10 -44.06 8.94 39.99
CA SER A 10 -43.36 7.86 39.29
C SER A 10 -42.34 8.46 38.31
N THR A 11 -41.06 8.41 38.67
CA THR A 11 -39.95 8.84 37.79
C THR A 11 -39.63 7.74 36.78
N MET A 12 -40.04 7.95 35.54
CA MET A 12 -39.74 7.07 34.41
C MET A 12 -38.35 7.42 33.88
N THR A 13 -37.33 6.63 34.23
CA THR A 13 -35.97 6.77 33.75
C THR A 13 -35.89 6.18 32.34
N LEU A 14 -35.79 7.06 31.32
CA LEU A 14 -35.60 6.70 29.93
C LEU A 14 -34.12 6.28 29.72
N LEU A 15 -33.87 4.96 29.63
CA LEU A 15 -32.57 4.41 29.34
C LEU A 15 -32.32 4.51 27.83
N CYS A 16 -31.62 5.56 27.37
CA CYS A 16 -31.16 5.68 25.98
C CYS A 16 -30.02 4.67 25.74
N LEU A 17 -30.33 3.50 25.19
CA LEU A 17 -29.32 2.62 24.59
C LEU A 17 -28.73 3.34 23.38
N GLY A 18 -27.53 3.90 23.52
CA GLY A 18 -26.73 4.39 22.42
C GLY A 18 -26.28 3.21 21.54
N VAL A 19 -26.88 3.03 20.38
CA VAL A 19 -26.41 2.10 19.37
C VAL A 19 -25.13 2.68 18.80
N VAL A 20 -23.98 2.14 19.22
CA VAL A 20 -22.68 2.43 18.59
C VAL A 20 -22.68 1.75 17.24
N THR A 21 -23.03 2.49 16.18
CA THR A 21 -22.88 2.02 14.81
C THR A 21 -21.40 2.03 14.45
N PHE A 22 -20.77 0.86 14.48
CA PHE A 22 -19.45 0.69 13.89
C PHE A 22 -19.56 0.94 12.38
N SER A 23 -19.00 2.06 11.92
CA SER A 23 -18.94 2.38 10.49
C SER A 23 -18.13 1.32 9.74
N PRO A 24 -18.61 0.81 8.58
CA PRO A 24 -17.94 -0.23 7.81
C PRO A 24 -16.73 0.28 6.99
N ALA A 25 -16.09 1.38 7.41
CA ALA A 25 -14.99 2.03 6.71
C ALA A 25 -13.79 1.10 6.43
N PHE A 26 -13.57 0.11 7.30
CA PHE A 26 -12.44 -0.83 7.15
C PHE A 26 -12.62 -1.86 6.02
N ALA A 27 -13.84 -2.36 5.85
CA ALA A 27 -14.13 -3.34 4.80
C ALA A 27 -14.13 -2.71 3.40
N GLN A 28 -14.39 -1.41 3.31
CA GLN A 28 -14.40 -0.67 2.05
C GLN A 28 -12.99 -0.50 1.51
N THR A 29 -12.01 -0.13 2.34
CA THR A 29 -10.60 0.07 1.92
C THR A 29 -9.98 -1.18 1.30
N ALA A 30 -10.25 -2.38 1.83
CA ALA A 30 -9.73 -3.63 1.28
C ALA A 30 -10.29 -3.90 -0.14
N LYS A 31 -11.59 -3.65 -0.37
CA LYS A 31 -12.21 -3.78 -1.69
C LYS A 31 -11.71 -2.73 -2.67
N GLU A 32 -11.51 -1.49 -2.21
CA GLU A 32 -11.00 -0.40 -3.03
C GLU A 32 -9.56 -0.62 -3.46
N LEU A 33 -8.76 -1.35 -2.67
CA LEU A 33 -7.39 -1.67 -3.01
C LEU A 33 -7.29 -2.69 -4.15
N VAL A 34 -8.25 -3.63 -4.27
CA VAL A 34 -8.24 -4.67 -5.30
C VAL A 34 -8.19 -4.06 -6.70
N GLY A 35 -7.33 -4.62 -7.53
CA GLY A 35 -7.13 -4.22 -8.92
C GLY A 35 -5.68 -3.92 -9.25
N THR A 36 -5.51 -3.25 -10.37
CA THR A 36 -4.19 -2.89 -10.92
C THR A 36 -3.94 -1.39 -10.73
N TRP A 37 -2.74 -1.07 -10.25
CA TRP A 37 -2.30 0.29 -10.00
C TRP A 37 -0.97 0.54 -10.73
N THR A 38 -0.88 1.65 -11.44
CA THR A 38 0.32 2.06 -12.19
C THR A 38 1.09 3.11 -11.39
N LEU A 39 2.40 2.96 -11.29
CA LEU A 39 3.27 3.89 -10.59
C LEU A 39 3.32 5.24 -11.31
N VAL A 40 3.10 6.32 -10.58
CA VAL A 40 3.20 7.72 -11.06
C VAL A 40 4.51 8.33 -10.61
N SER A 41 4.80 8.25 -9.31
CA SER A 41 6.03 8.77 -8.72
C SER A 41 6.46 7.93 -7.52
N THR A 42 7.75 8.01 -7.22
CA THR A 42 8.32 7.41 -6.02
C THR A 42 9.50 8.24 -5.53
N GLU A 43 9.52 8.55 -4.23
CA GLU A 43 10.54 9.35 -3.61
C GLU A 43 11.10 8.64 -2.36
N THR A 44 12.41 8.72 -2.19
CA THR A 44 13.08 8.36 -0.94
C THR A 44 13.25 9.61 -0.11
N VAL A 45 12.73 9.59 1.11
CA VAL A 45 12.96 10.62 2.14
C VAL A 45 14.08 10.13 3.04
N ARG A 46 15.18 10.87 3.08
CA ARG A 46 16.35 10.55 3.89
C ARG A 46 16.19 11.07 5.33
N PRO A 47 17.00 10.59 6.28
CA PRO A 47 16.92 11.04 7.68
C PRO A 47 17.13 12.56 7.88
N ASP A 48 17.85 13.22 6.97
CA ASP A 48 18.04 14.67 6.96
C ASP A 48 16.84 15.46 6.37
N GLY A 49 15.78 14.77 5.98
CA GLY A 49 14.59 15.33 5.34
C GLY A 49 14.72 15.58 3.85
N SER A 50 15.89 15.37 3.25
CA SER A 50 16.05 15.49 1.80
C SER A 50 15.27 14.42 1.04
N ARG A 51 14.78 14.77 -0.13
CA ARG A 51 13.96 13.91 -1.00
C ARG A 51 14.66 13.70 -2.34
N ALA A 52 14.59 12.49 -2.85
CA ALA A 52 15.08 12.17 -4.19
C ALA A 52 14.21 11.10 -4.85
N PRO A 53 14.02 11.14 -6.17
CA PRO A 53 13.33 10.10 -6.90
C PRO A 53 14.01 8.74 -6.67
N THR A 54 13.25 7.73 -6.16
CA THR A 54 13.81 6.41 -5.86
C THR A 54 14.22 5.66 -7.13
N PHE A 55 13.39 5.77 -8.18
CA PHE A 55 13.60 5.14 -9.49
C PHE A 55 13.68 6.17 -10.62
N GLY A 56 14.34 7.33 -10.36
CA GLY A 56 14.46 8.41 -11.33
C GLY A 56 13.16 9.19 -11.57
N ASP A 57 13.23 10.17 -12.48
CA ASP A 57 12.15 11.15 -12.69
C ASP A 57 10.94 10.57 -13.46
N ASN A 58 11.11 9.45 -14.15
CA ASN A 58 10.06 8.80 -14.93
C ASN A 58 9.99 7.30 -14.64
N PRO A 59 9.65 6.93 -13.37
CA PRO A 59 9.60 5.54 -12.97
C PRO A 59 8.52 4.77 -13.75
N LYS A 60 8.75 3.48 -13.93
CA LYS A 60 7.77 2.54 -14.49
C LYS A 60 7.43 1.53 -13.42
N GLY A 61 6.18 1.15 -13.36
CA GLY A 61 5.80 0.13 -12.40
C GLY A 61 4.32 -0.15 -12.35
N ILE A 62 4.04 -1.29 -11.78
CA ILE A 62 2.70 -1.81 -11.60
C ILE A 62 2.63 -2.53 -10.27
N ILE A 63 1.50 -2.43 -9.60
CA ILE A 63 1.12 -3.33 -8.52
C ILE A 63 -0.28 -3.88 -8.79
N VAL A 64 -0.47 -5.16 -8.54
CA VAL A 64 -1.75 -5.83 -8.62
C VAL A 64 -2.10 -6.37 -7.24
N PHE A 65 -3.29 -6.07 -6.77
CA PHE A 65 -3.92 -6.67 -5.61
C PHE A 65 -5.09 -7.53 -6.05
N THR A 66 -5.09 -8.79 -5.69
CA THR A 66 -6.17 -9.72 -6.02
C THR A 66 -7.19 -9.82 -4.89
N SER A 67 -8.41 -10.19 -5.19
CA SER A 67 -9.48 -10.32 -4.18
C SER A 67 -9.28 -11.47 -3.20
N ASP A 68 -8.43 -12.44 -3.53
CA ASP A 68 -8.04 -13.56 -2.68
C ASP A 68 -6.83 -13.24 -1.77
N GLY A 69 -6.42 -11.97 -1.69
CA GLY A 69 -5.40 -11.49 -0.76
C GLY A 69 -3.96 -11.67 -1.24
N ARG A 70 -3.71 -11.77 -2.54
CA ARG A 70 -2.36 -11.81 -3.10
C ARG A 70 -1.97 -10.49 -3.73
N PHE A 71 -0.68 -10.19 -3.72
CA PHE A 71 -0.14 -9.03 -4.42
C PHE A 71 1.12 -9.40 -5.20
N ILE A 72 1.38 -8.62 -6.25
CA ILE A 72 2.65 -8.58 -6.96
C ILE A 72 2.91 -7.14 -7.39
N TYR A 73 4.14 -6.69 -7.24
CA TYR A 73 4.57 -5.45 -7.85
C TYR A 73 5.92 -5.58 -8.54
N LEU A 74 6.12 -4.73 -9.54
CA LEU A 74 7.39 -4.45 -10.18
C LEU A 74 7.52 -2.94 -10.34
N TYR A 75 8.61 -2.38 -9.86
CA TYR A 75 8.98 -0.99 -10.04
C TYR A 75 10.37 -0.90 -10.65
N SER A 76 10.57 0.06 -11.54
CA SER A 76 11.88 0.27 -12.17
C SER A 76 12.06 1.72 -12.62
N ARG A 77 13.32 2.09 -12.82
CA ARG A 77 13.69 3.26 -13.61
C ARG A 77 13.13 3.11 -15.02
N GLY A 78 12.69 4.23 -15.60
CA GLY A 78 12.22 4.26 -16.99
C GLY A 78 13.35 4.16 -18.03
N ASP A 79 14.58 4.42 -17.59
CA ASP A 79 15.81 4.49 -18.37
C ASP A 79 16.80 3.33 -18.07
N LEU A 80 16.28 2.16 -17.67
CA LEU A 80 17.12 0.97 -17.50
C LEU A 80 17.92 0.68 -18.76
N PRO A 81 19.24 0.46 -18.65
CA PRO A 81 20.06 0.15 -19.82
C PRO A 81 19.68 -1.21 -20.41
N LYS A 82 19.78 -1.32 -21.73
CA LYS A 82 19.73 -2.62 -22.39
C LYS A 82 21.08 -3.31 -22.24
N PHE A 83 21.06 -4.63 -22.05
CA PHE A 83 22.28 -5.42 -22.09
C PHE A 83 22.88 -5.42 -23.51
N ALA A 84 24.13 -5.00 -23.65
CA ALA A 84 24.82 -4.96 -24.93
C ALA A 84 24.89 -6.33 -25.59
N SER A 85 25.06 -7.39 -24.79
CA SER A 85 25.06 -8.78 -25.25
C SER A 85 23.68 -9.32 -25.62
N ASN A 86 22.57 -8.58 -25.33
CA ASN A 86 21.20 -9.08 -25.40
C ASN A 86 20.99 -10.40 -24.61
N ASN A 87 21.82 -10.65 -23.61
CA ASN A 87 21.80 -11.84 -22.79
C ASN A 87 22.07 -11.47 -21.31
N ARG A 88 21.08 -11.67 -20.44
CA ARG A 88 21.17 -11.31 -19.02
C ARG A 88 22.23 -12.08 -18.23
N THR A 89 22.68 -13.24 -18.73
CA THR A 89 23.67 -14.07 -18.05
C THR A 89 25.11 -13.72 -18.41
N THR A 90 25.32 -12.93 -19.48
CA THR A 90 26.63 -12.47 -19.94
C THR A 90 26.73 -10.94 -19.87
N ALA A 91 25.85 -10.29 -19.11
CA ALA A 91 25.90 -8.87 -18.86
C ALA A 91 27.17 -8.48 -18.08
N THR A 92 27.66 -7.25 -18.33
CA THR A 92 28.78 -6.70 -17.56
C THR A 92 28.40 -6.44 -16.10
N ALA A 93 29.38 -6.26 -15.23
CA ALA A 93 29.14 -5.93 -13.81
C ALA A 93 28.35 -4.62 -13.67
N ASP A 94 28.63 -3.61 -14.48
CA ASP A 94 27.94 -2.32 -14.43
C ASP A 94 26.49 -2.41 -14.92
N GLU A 95 26.22 -3.18 -15.98
CA GLU A 95 24.87 -3.44 -16.45
C GLU A 95 24.04 -4.17 -15.37
N ASN A 96 24.61 -5.20 -14.75
CA ASN A 96 23.96 -5.93 -13.66
C ASN A 96 23.69 -5.01 -12.46
N LYS A 97 24.67 -4.18 -12.08
CA LYS A 97 24.51 -3.21 -11.00
C LYS A 97 23.40 -2.21 -11.31
N ALA A 98 23.34 -1.68 -12.53
CA ALA A 98 22.32 -0.73 -12.94
C ALA A 98 20.90 -1.33 -12.86
N VAL A 99 20.72 -2.58 -13.28
CA VAL A 99 19.44 -3.29 -13.21
C VAL A 99 19.04 -3.57 -11.76
N VAL A 100 19.97 -4.07 -10.93
CA VAL A 100 19.70 -4.38 -9.51
C VAL A 100 19.34 -3.11 -8.74
N GLN A 101 20.07 -2.02 -8.94
CA GLN A 101 19.79 -0.73 -8.27
C GLN A 101 18.58 -0.01 -8.85
N GLY A 102 18.25 -0.29 -10.10
CA GLY A 102 17.20 0.39 -10.85
C GLY A 102 15.87 -0.34 -10.90
N SER A 103 15.71 -1.49 -10.24
CA SER A 103 14.45 -2.24 -10.27
C SER A 103 14.23 -3.09 -9.03
N ILE A 104 12.96 -3.36 -8.73
CA ILE A 104 12.55 -4.30 -7.68
C ILE A 104 11.25 -4.97 -8.07
N ALA A 105 11.16 -6.28 -7.85
CA ALA A 105 9.94 -7.05 -7.97
C ALA A 105 9.71 -7.87 -6.70
N THR A 106 8.45 -7.94 -6.26
CA THR A 106 8.07 -8.59 -5.02
C THR A 106 6.66 -9.13 -5.13
N PHE A 107 6.40 -10.30 -4.56
CA PHE A 107 5.05 -10.84 -4.45
C PHE A 107 4.84 -11.55 -3.10
N GLY A 108 3.57 -11.77 -2.77
CA GLY A 108 3.17 -12.44 -1.54
C GLY A 108 1.70 -12.29 -1.25
N THR A 109 1.34 -12.32 0.01
CA THR A 109 -0.03 -12.09 0.48
C THR A 109 -0.16 -10.77 1.22
N TYR A 110 -1.38 -10.23 1.26
CA TYR A 110 -1.67 -8.98 1.96
C TYR A 110 -2.94 -9.07 2.77
N SER A 111 -3.02 -8.19 3.77
CA SER A 111 -4.25 -7.85 4.48
C SER A 111 -4.30 -6.35 4.76
N VAL A 112 -5.51 -5.82 4.96
CA VAL A 112 -5.74 -4.40 5.23
C VAL A 112 -6.54 -4.24 6.52
N ALA A 113 -6.08 -3.37 7.40
CA ALA A 113 -6.78 -2.95 8.61
C ALA A 113 -6.77 -1.41 8.68
N GLY A 114 -7.87 -0.78 8.29
CA GLY A 114 -7.93 0.67 8.14
C GLY A 114 -6.95 1.19 7.10
N LYS A 115 -6.01 2.02 7.52
CA LYS A 115 -4.93 2.55 6.67
C LYS A 115 -3.66 1.71 6.69
N GLU A 116 -3.62 0.64 7.48
CA GLU A 116 -2.47 -0.25 7.54
C GLU A 116 -2.63 -1.38 6.52
N LEU A 117 -1.68 -1.48 5.61
CA LEU A 117 -1.49 -2.58 4.69
C LEU A 117 -0.37 -3.47 5.24
N SER A 118 -0.69 -4.69 5.61
CA SER A 118 0.28 -5.72 6.02
C SER A 118 0.61 -6.60 4.83
N LEU A 119 1.90 -6.77 4.56
CA LEU A 119 2.43 -7.60 3.47
C LEU A 119 3.24 -8.73 4.07
N LYS A 120 2.94 -9.97 3.66
CA LYS A 120 3.83 -11.12 3.89
C LYS A 120 4.56 -11.42 2.59
N ILE A 121 5.88 -11.21 2.59
CA ILE A 121 6.70 -11.34 1.39
C ILE A 121 7.02 -12.82 1.17
N GLU A 122 6.51 -13.41 0.11
CA GLU A 122 6.84 -14.78 -0.28
C GLU A 122 8.14 -14.82 -1.08
N HIS A 123 8.33 -13.84 -1.98
CA HIS A 123 9.57 -13.72 -2.76
C HIS A 123 9.83 -12.28 -3.20
N SER A 124 11.12 -11.96 -3.40
CA SER A 124 11.56 -10.64 -3.84
C SER A 124 12.88 -10.72 -4.59
N THR A 125 13.10 -9.81 -5.54
CA THR A 125 14.42 -9.59 -6.17
C THR A 125 15.41 -8.92 -5.21
N PHE A 126 14.93 -8.40 -4.06
CA PHE A 126 15.76 -8.06 -2.90
C PHE A 126 15.63 -9.17 -1.86
N PRO A 127 16.56 -10.17 -1.85
CA PRO A 127 16.40 -11.42 -1.09
C PRO A 127 16.21 -11.21 0.42
N ASN A 128 16.73 -10.12 0.98
CA ASN A 128 16.60 -9.80 2.41
C ASN A 128 15.15 -9.60 2.88
N TRP A 129 14.20 -9.44 1.95
CA TRP A 129 12.79 -9.33 2.28
C TRP A 129 12.02 -10.65 2.25
N ILE A 130 12.63 -11.73 1.72
CA ILE A 130 11.95 -13.04 1.63
C ILE A 130 11.60 -13.54 3.03
N GLY A 131 10.35 -13.89 3.23
CA GLY A 131 9.79 -14.35 4.51
C GLY A 131 9.45 -13.24 5.51
N ALA A 132 9.75 -11.97 5.19
CA ALA A 132 9.46 -10.85 6.08
C ALA A 132 7.96 -10.48 6.09
N ASP A 133 7.49 -10.08 7.26
CA ASP A 133 6.24 -9.35 7.43
C ASP A 133 6.53 -7.86 7.43
N GLN A 134 5.84 -7.11 6.59
CA GLN A 134 6.07 -5.68 6.41
C GLN A 134 4.77 -4.89 6.50
N LYS A 135 4.83 -3.71 7.11
CA LYS A 135 3.69 -2.79 7.23
C LYS A 135 3.89 -1.55 6.38
N ARG A 136 2.81 -1.07 5.82
CA ARG A 136 2.73 0.14 5.01
C ARG A 136 1.52 0.95 5.44
N THR A 137 1.62 2.27 5.33
CA THR A 137 0.42 3.11 5.45
C THR A 137 -0.07 3.45 4.05
N ILE A 138 -1.37 3.30 3.82
CA ILE A 138 -2.01 3.61 2.55
C ILE A 138 -3.13 4.65 2.72
N ALA A 139 -3.37 5.41 1.65
CA ALA A 139 -4.54 6.27 1.51
C ALA A 139 -5.05 6.19 0.07
N ILE A 140 -6.34 5.89 -0.09
CA ILE A 140 -7.01 5.83 -1.40
C ILE A 140 -7.97 7.00 -1.49
N THR A 141 -7.89 7.75 -2.60
CA THR A 141 -8.80 8.86 -2.92
C THR A 141 -9.15 8.77 -4.40
N GLY A 142 -10.36 8.27 -4.70
CA GLY A 142 -10.76 7.97 -6.07
C GLY A 142 -9.80 6.95 -6.71
N ASP A 143 -9.18 7.36 -7.80
CA ASP A 143 -8.23 6.52 -8.54
C ASP A 143 -6.76 6.74 -8.13
N GLU A 144 -6.51 7.45 -7.04
CA GLU A 144 -5.16 7.65 -6.50
C GLU A 144 -4.94 6.81 -5.25
N LEU A 145 -3.82 6.08 -5.21
CA LEU A 145 -3.29 5.35 -4.05
C LEU A 145 -1.96 5.98 -3.65
N LYS A 146 -1.91 6.53 -2.44
CA LYS A 146 -0.67 6.90 -1.76
C LYS A 146 -0.21 5.75 -0.88
N TRP A 147 1.08 5.49 -0.93
CA TRP A 147 1.71 4.40 -0.22
C TRP A 147 2.97 4.90 0.49
N HIS A 148 3.02 4.71 1.79
CA HIS A 148 4.17 5.07 2.63
C HIS A 148 4.85 3.79 3.13
N ASN A 149 6.12 3.64 2.76
CA ASN A 149 6.98 2.53 3.19
C ASN A 149 8.05 3.07 4.16
N PRO A 150 7.98 2.72 5.46
CA PRO A 150 8.91 3.25 6.46
C PRO A 150 10.34 2.72 6.31
N ALA A 151 10.55 1.63 5.55
CA ALA A 151 11.85 0.98 5.39
C ALA A 151 12.04 0.51 3.94
N GLY A 152 12.53 1.39 3.08
CA GLY A 152 12.88 1.07 1.70
C GLY A 152 14.07 0.13 1.58
N SER A 153 14.16 -0.66 0.50
CA SER A 153 15.29 -1.57 0.25
C SER A 153 16.61 -0.84 0.03
N GLY A 154 16.58 0.41 -0.39
CA GLY A 154 17.76 1.29 -0.51
C GLY A 154 18.03 2.14 0.74
N GLY A 155 17.29 1.93 1.84
CA GLY A 155 17.31 2.75 3.05
C GLY A 155 16.32 3.92 2.96
N GLY A 156 16.01 4.50 4.13
CA GLY A 156 15.09 5.62 4.25
C GLY A 156 13.62 5.24 4.10
N VAL A 157 12.77 6.25 4.18
CA VAL A 157 11.33 6.14 3.92
C VAL A 157 11.09 6.27 2.43
N VAL A 158 10.21 5.43 1.86
CA VAL A 158 9.82 5.54 0.46
C VAL A 158 8.34 5.87 0.36
N GLU A 159 8.03 6.95 -0.36
CA GLU A 159 6.68 7.37 -0.66
C GLU A 159 6.39 7.14 -2.14
N LEU A 160 5.21 6.56 -2.42
CA LEU A 160 4.76 6.27 -3.77
C LEU A 160 3.39 6.90 -4.00
N VAL A 161 3.19 7.34 -5.24
CA VAL A 161 1.87 7.70 -5.77
C VAL A 161 1.57 6.76 -6.94
N LEU A 162 0.42 6.12 -6.88
CA LEU A 162 -0.06 5.22 -7.92
C LEU A 162 -1.44 5.68 -8.39
N LYS A 163 -1.76 5.37 -9.64
CA LYS A 163 -3.09 5.55 -10.21
C LYS A 163 -3.68 4.21 -10.62
N ARG A 164 -4.98 4.06 -10.43
CA ARG A 164 -5.71 2.89 -10.90
C ARG A 164 -5.56 2.75 -12.40
N ALA A 165 -5.14 1.58 -12.85
CA ALA A 165 -5.09 1.30 -14.28
C ALA A 165 -6.50 1.25 -14.86
N PRO A 166 -6.73 1.83 -16.04
CA PRO A 166 -8.03 1.74 -16.69
C PRO A 166 -8.35 0.27 -16.99
N ALA A 167 -9.63 -0.09 -16.87
CA ALA A 167 -10.09 -1.39 -17.32
C ALA A 167 -9.81 -1.51 -18.83
N ARG A 168 -9.23 -2.64 -19.25
CA ARG A 168 -9.10 -2.90 -20.68
C ARG A 168 -10.49 -3.12 -21.26
N SER A 169 -10.87 -2.33 -22.26
CA SER A 169 -12.01 -2.67 -23.11
C SER A 169 -11.66 -3.98 -23.83
N THR A 170 -12.37 -5.05 -23.50
CA THR A 170 -12.39 -6.27 -24.31
C THR A 170 -13.16 -5.93 -25.59
N ASN A 171 -12.44 -5.65 -26.68
CA ASN A 171 -13.02 -5.69 -28.02
C ASN A 171 -13.17 -7.14 -28.45
#